data_78ba37e697110f066f4593eb13ef0556
#
_entry.id   78ba37e697110f066f4593eb13ef0556
#
_cell.length_a   1.000
_cell.length_b   1.000
_cell.length_c   1.000
_cell.angle_alpha   90.00
_cell.angle_beta   90.00
_cell.angle_gamma   90.00
#
_symmetry.space_group_name_H-M   'P 1'
#
loop_
_entity.id
_entity.type
_entity.pdbx_description
1 polymer ?
#
loop_
_entity_poly.entity_id
_entity_poly.type
_entity_poly.pdbx_seq_one_letter_code
_entity_poly.pdbx_strand_id
1 'polypeptide(L)'
;MARVPTGIPGLDELIQGGFLEGASILVSGGAGTGKTIFALQYIYNGAAEYGDPGLYITMEEGATNLWWNMKSFKWNLTKYEQEGLIKIYKVGMIEPAEFAKKFTDEVEKIKNMVDEMDAKRLVIDSTTAFGMWMGSEAKIRYGLFKLAEELKELKCTTVMTAETLGKRDQFSRFGVEEFIADGVIALYFMPPQRALFVRKMRGTKHDQKIHPYIIGEKGIEVMPKEEILWESLNR
;
A
#
# COMPACT_ATOMS: atom_id res chain seq x y z
N MET A 1 4.09 -9.86 -19.61
CA MET A 1 4.27 -9.99 -18.14
C MET A 1 2.89 -10.15 -17.53
N ALA A 2 2.73 -11.05 -16.57
CA ALA A 2 1.48 -11.25 -15.86
C ALA A 2 1.11 -10.00 -15.05
N ARG A 3 -0.17 -9.80 -14.84
CA ARG A 3 -0.70 -8.68 -14.05
C ARG A 3 -1.58 -9.20 -12.93
N VAL A 4 -1.49 -8.55 -11.81
CA VAL A 4 -2.31 -8.76 -10.63
C VAL A 4 -3.35 -7.66 -10.59
N PRO A 5 -4.64 -7.98 -10.81
CA PRO A 5 -5.71 -7.00 -10.71
C PRO A 5 -5.70 -6.35 -9.33
N THR A 6 -5.93 -5.05 -9.26
CA THR A 6 -5.88 -4.33 -7.97
C THR A 6 -7.07 -4.66 -7.07
N GLY A 7 -8.20 -5.05 -7.67
CA GLY A 7 -9.47 -5.18 -6.96
C GLY A 7 -10.04 -3.83 -6.52
N ILE A 8 -9.52 -2.72 -7.05
CA ILE A 8 -10.03 -1.37 -6.80
C ILE A 8 -10.75 -0.92 -8.06
N PRO A 9 -12.09 -0.81 -8.03
CA PRO A 9 -12.87 -0.43 -9.20
C PRO A 9 -12.35 0.84 -9.86
N GLY A 10 -12.20 0.83 -11.18
CA GLY A 10 -11.73 1.93 -12.01
C GLY A 10 -10.20 2.10 -12.06
N LEU A 11 -9.43 1.57 -11.08
CA LEU A 11 -7.98 1.75 -11.07
C LEU A 11 -7.29 0.94 -12.18
N ASP A 12 -7.71 -0.29 -12.40
CA ASP A 12 -7.10 -1.19 -13.38
C ASP A 12 -7.20 -0.64 -14.81
N GLU A 13 -8.22 0.16 -15.12
CA GLU A 13 -8.36 0.85 -16.40
C GLU A 13 -7.23 1.86 -16.62
N LEU A 14 -6.75 2.51 -15.57
CA LEU A 14 -5.68 3.52 -15.63
C LEU A 14 -4.28 2.92 -15.78
N ILE A 15 -4.12 1.62 -15.49
CA ILE A 15 -2.82 0.93 -15.42
C ILE A 15 -2.77 -0.36 -16.23
N GLN A 16 -3.56 -0.44 -17.30
CA GLN A 16 -3.56 -1.59 -18.23
C GLN A 16 -3.95 -2.94 -17.59
N GLY A 17 -4.87 -2.94 -16.62
CA GLY A 17 -5.46 -4.17 -16.05
C GLY A 17 -4.81 -4.67 -14.77
N GLY A 18 -4.06 -3.85 -14.05
CA GLY A 18 -3.49 -4.19 -12.75
C GLY A 18 -1.98 -3.97 -12.63
N PHE A 19 -1.43 -4.27 -11.48
CA PHE A 19 0.01 -4.18 -11.22
C PHE A 19 0.77 -5.30 -11.94
N LEU A 20 2.02 -5.04 -12.33
CA LEU A 20 2.89 -6.14 -12.79
C LEU A 20 3.17 -7.08 -11.62
N GLU A 21 3.12 -8.39 -11.89
CA GLU A 21 3.44 -9.41 -10.90
C GLU A 21 4.83 -9.19 -10.31
N GLY A 22 4.93 -9.25 -8.97
CA GLY A 22 6.15 -8.99 -8.23
C GLY A 22 6.56 -7.51 -8.13
N ALA A 23 5.77 -6.58 -8.65
CA ALA A 23 6.07 -5.15 -8.51
C ALA A 23 5.77 -4.61 -7.10
N SER A 24 6.55 -3.61 -6.69
CA SER A 24 6.34 -2.85 -5.46
C SER A 24 5.69 -1.50 -5.77
N ILE A 25 4.52 -1.26 -5.20
CA ILE A 25 3.72 -0.06 -5.44
C ILE A 25 3.62 0.78 -4.18
N LEU A 26 4.04 2.02 -4.25
CA LEU A 26 3.87 3.00 -3.19
C LEU A 26 2.51 3.71 -3.34
N VAL A 27 1.69 3.65 -2.30
CA VAL A 27 0.46 4.43 -2.16
C VAL A 27 0.68 5.51 -1.12
N SER A 28 0.76 6.73 -1.56
CA SER A 28 1.14 7.87 -0.73
C SER A 28 0.00 8.88 -0.58
N GLY A 29 -0.01 9.62 0.52
CA GLY A 29 -1.00 10.67 0.74
C GLY A 29 -1.01 11.19 2.17
N GLY A 30 -1.67 12.33 2.37
CA GLY A 30 -1.88 12.91 3.70
C GLY A 30 -2.86 12.09 4.57
N ALA A 31 -3.12 12.59 5.77
CA ALA A 31 -4.14 12.02 6.65
C ALA A 31 -5.53 12.08 5.99
N GLY A 32 -6.36 11.04 6.19
CA GLY A 32 -7.74 11.00 5.69
C GLY A 32 -7.88 10.71 4.18
N THR A 33 -6.80 10.49 3.45
CA THR A 33 -6.86 10.12 2.03
C THR A 33 -7.29 8.67 1.78
N GLY A 34 -7.30 7.80 2.80
CA GLY A 34 -7.75 6.41 2.66
C GLY A 34 -6.65 5.41 2.27
N LYS A 35 -5.38 5.69 2.55
CA LYS A 35 -4.26 4.75 2.28
C LYS A 35 -4.48 3.35 2.88
N THR A 36 -4.83 3.29 4.15
CA THR A 36 -5.13 2.03 4.85
C THR A 36 -6.33 1.31 4.24
N ILE A 37 -7.37 2.08 3.82
CA ILE A 37 -8.53 1.50 3.11
C ILE A 37 -8.09 0.92 1.78
N PHE A 38 -7.28 1.64 0.99
CA PHE A 38 -6.72 1.16 -0.27
C PHE A 38 -5.96 -0.15 -0.07
N ALA A 39 -5.06 -0.18 0.91
CA ALA A 39 -4.21 -1.33 1.20
C ALA A 39 -5.02 -2.56 1.66
N LEU A 40 -6.00 -2.36 2.56
CA LEU A 40 -6.89 -3.43 3.00
C LEU A 40 -7.82 -3.92 1.88
N GLN A 41 -8.34 -3.01 1.04
CA GLN A 41 -9.16 -3.38 -0.11
C GLN A 41 -8.38 -4.22 -1.12
N TYR A 42 -7.12 -3.88 -1.37
CA TYR A 42 -6.23 -4.65 -2.23
C TYR A 42 -6.06 -6.10 -1.75
N ILE A 43 -5.89 -6.30 -0.43
CA ILE A 43 -5.81 -7.65 0.17
C ILE A 43 -7.18 -8.34 0.15
N TYR A 44 -8.23 -7.63 0.58
CA TYR A 44 -9.57 -8.19 0.68
C TYR A 44 -10.11 -8.64 -0.66
N ASN A 45 -10.08 -7.78 -1.67
CA ASN A 45 -10.59 -8.13 -3.00
C ASN A 45 -9.68 -9.15 -3.69
N GLY A 46 -8.37 -9.17 -3.36
CA GLY A 46 -7.48 -10.25 -3.77
C GLY A 46 -7.98 -11.61 -3.33
N ALA A 47 -8.30 -11.75 -2.06
CA ALA A 47 -8.84 -12.98 -1.52
C ALA A 47 -10.26 -13.28 -2.01
N ALA A 48 -11.14 -12.26 -2.06
CA ALA A 48 -12.56 -12.44 -2.34
C ALA A 48 -12.88 -12.70 -3.82
N GLU A 49 -12.15 -12.05 -4.74
CA GLU A 49 -12.47 -12.07 -6.16
C GLU A 49 -11.53 -12.96 -6.97
N TYR A 50 -10.28 -13.12 -6.50
CA TYR A 50 -9.23 -13.82 -7.23
C TYR A 50 -8.70 -15.06 -6.49
N GLY A 51 -9.06 -15.25 -5.21
CA GLY A 51 -8.53 -16.34 -4.39
C GLY A 51 -7.04 -16.18 -4.07
N ASP A 52 -6.49 -14.98 -4.18
CA ASP A 52 -5.09 -14.68 -3.91
C ASP A 52 -4.85 -14.57 -2.40
N PRO A 53 -4.00 -15.43 -1.79
CA PRO A 53 -3.62 -15.23 -0.40
C PRO A 53 -2.84 -13.93 -0.22
N GLY A 54 -3.19 -13.19 0.83
CA GLY A 54 -2.63 -11.88 1.10
C GLY A 54 -2.16 -11.69 2.54
N LEU A 55 -0.94 -11.17 2.71
CA LEU A 55 -0.33 -10.84 3.98
C LEU A 55 -0.31 -9.32 4.17
N TYR A 56 -0.91 -8.85 5.28
CA TYR A 56 -0.92 -7.44 5.66
C TYR A 56 -0.01 -7.20 6.86
N ILE A 57 1.09 -6.50 6.63
CA ILE A 57 2.03 -6.10 7.68
C ILE A 57 1.67 -4.70 8.14
N THR A 58 1.40 -4.55 9.44
CA THR A 58 1.14 -3.24 10.05
C THR A 58 2.17 -2.91 11.11
N MET A 59 2.53 -1.65 11.20
CA MET A 59 3.45 -1.11 12.20
C MET A 59 2.76 -0.20 13.21
N GLU A 60 1.50 0.13 12.98
CA GLU A 60 0.75 1.09 13.80
C GLU A 60 -0.40 0.41 14.54
N GLU A 61 -1.38 -0.11 13.83
CA GLU A 61 -2.59 -0.66 14.42
C GLU A 61 -2.58 -2.20 14.40
N GLY A 62 -3.07 -2.83 15.47
CA GLY A 62 -3.27 -4.28 15.47
C GLY A 62 -4.52 -4.70 14.69
N ALA A 63 -4.60 -5.99 14.35
CA ALA A 63 -5.69 -6.56 13.56
C ALA A 63 -7.08 -6.18 14.10
N THR A 64 -7.29 -6.26 15.41
CA THR A 64 -8.58 -5.92 16.06
C THR A 64 -9.03 -4.49 15.75
N ASN A 65 -8.11 -3.51 15.78
CA ASN A 65 -8.43 -2.12 15.49
C ASN A 65 -8.72 -1.94 13.98
N LEU A 66 -7.90 -2.56 13.13
CA LEU A 66 -8.13 -2.53 11.68
C LEU A 66 -9.51 -3.13 11.33
N TRP A 67 -9.88 -4.28 11.94
CA TRP A 67 -11.21 -4.87 11.76
C TRP A 67 -12.32 -3.93 12.22
N TRP A 68 -12.13 -3.29 13.37
CA TRP A 68 -13.14 -2.39 13.91
C TRP A 68 -13.34 -1.16 13.02
N ASN A 69 -12.24 -0.56 12.54
CA ASN A 69 -12.28 0.58 11.63
C ASN A 69 -12.93 0.24 10.28
N MET A 70 -12.87 -1.03 9.86
CA MET A 70 -13.43 -1.49 8.59
C MET A 70 -14.88 -2.01 8.69
N LYS A 71 -15.51 -1.99 9.86
CA LYS A 71 -16.89 -2.46 10.06
C LYS A 71 -17.94 -1.73 9.22
N SER A 72 -17.67 -0.50 8.82
CA SER A 72 -18.56 0.27 7.95
C SER A 72 -18.56 -0.22 6.50
N PHE A 73 -17.56 -1.00 6.10
CA PHE A 73 -17.49 -1.60 4.79
C PHE A 73 -18.20 -2.95 4.77
N LYS A 74 -18.74 -3.31 3.61
CA LYS A 74 -19.41 -4.63 3.41
C LYS A 74 -18.39 -5.76 3.20
N TRP A 75 -17.28 -5.74 3.96
CA TRP A 75 -16.22 -6.73 3.85
C TRP A 75 -16.35 -7.80 4.94
N ASN A 76 -16.27 -9.07 4.56
CA ASN A 76 -16.22 -10.18 5.50
C ASN A 76 -14.78 -10.66 5.69
N LEU A 77 -13.96 -9.83 6.32
CA LEU A 77 -12.54 -10.10 6.55
C LEU A 77 -12.32 -11.36 7.40
N THR A 78 -13.18 -11.57 8.42
CA THR A 78 -13.08 -12.74 9.30
C THR A 78 -13.22 -14.07 8.55
N LYS A 79 -14.07 -14.10 7.51
CA LYS A 79 -14.20 -15.28 6.67
C LYS A 79 -12.87 -15.66 6.01
N TYR A 80 -12.23 -14.71 5.35
CA TYR A 80 -10.99 -14.98 4.60
C TYR A 80 -9.77 -15.18 5.51
N GLU A 81 -9.80 -14.64 6.74
CA GLU A 81 -8.81 -14.94 7.77
C GLU A 81 -8.96 -16.41 8.25
N GLN A 82 -10.19 -16.88 8.49
CA GLN A 82 -10.46 -18.28 8.86
C GLN A 82 -10.13 -19.26 7.74
N GLU A 83 -10.31 -18.86 6.49
CA GLU A 83 -9.94 -19.64 5.30
C GLU A 83 -8.42 -19.61 5.01
N GLY A 84 -7.63 -18.86 5.79
CA GLY A 84 -6.18 -18.74 5.61
C GLY A 84 -5.78 -17.88 4.40
N LEU A 85 -6.73 -17.18 3.77
CA LEU A 85 -6.47 -16.31 2.62
C LEU A 85 -6.03 -14.90 3.01
N ILE A 86 -6.31 -14.46 4.24
CA ILE A 86 -5.84 -13.17 4.76
C ILE A 86 -5.16 -13.40 6.10
N LYS A 87 -3.98 -12.80 6.26
CA LYS A 87 -3.28 -12.73 7.54
C LYS A 87 -2.83 -11.30 7.81
N ILE A 88 -3.12 -10.81 9.01
CA ILE A 88 -2.61 -9.53 9.48
C ILE A 88 -1.53 -9.80 10.53
N TYR A 89 -0.35 -9.25 10.31
CA TYR A 89 0.77 -9.34 11.22
C TYR A 89 1.19 -7.94 11.68
N LYS A 90 1.17 -7.72 12.99
CA LYS A 90 1.65 -6.48 13.59
C LYS A 90 3.11 -6.64 14.00
N VAL A 91 3.99 -5.83 13.40
CA VAL A 91 5.38 -5.71 13.81
C VAL A 91 5.45 -4.92 15.13
N GLY A 92 6.13 -5.46 16.12
CA GLY A 92 6.37 -4.75 17.37
C GLY A 92 7.29 -3.55 17.19
N MET A 93 7.19 -2.57 18.10
CA MET A 93 8.10 -1.41 18.07
C MET A 93 9.55 -1.88 18.18
N ILE A 94 10.39 -1.35 17.32
CA ILE A 94 11.84 -1.64 17.31
C ILE A 94 12.58 -0.41 17.81
N GLU A 95 13.32 -0.56 18.90
CA GLU A 95 14.18 0.50 19.40
C GLU A 95 15.34 0.77 18.40
N PRO A 96 15.71 2.04 18.16
CA PRO A 96 16.74 2.38 17.17
C PRO A 96 18.09 1.68 17.39
N ALA A 97 18.44 1.39 18.65
CA ALA A 97 19.69 0.69 19.02
C ALA A 97 19.69 -0.78 18.58
N GLU A 98 18.54 -1.42 18.50
CA GLU A 98 18.37 -2.83 18.14
C GLU A 98 17.92 -3.04 16.69
N PHE A 99 17.76 -1.94 15.95
CA PHE A 99 17.13 -1.94 14.64
C PHE A 99 17.73 -2.98 13.68
N ALA A 100 19.05 -2.99 13.52
CA ALA A 100 19.70 -3.85 12.52
C ALA A 100 19.45 -5.34 12.77
N LYS A 101 19.47 -5.79 14.02
CA LYS A 101 19.19 -7.18 14.38
C LYS A 101 17.72 -7.51 14.23
N LYS A 102 16.85 -6.74 14.88
CA LYS A 102 15.41 -6.98 14.87
C LYS A 102 14.80 -6.83 13.47
N PHE A 103 15.34 -5.94 12.64
CA PHE A 103 14.92 -5.84 11.24
C PHE A 103 15.13 -7.15 10.48
N THR A 104 16.32 -7.75 10.61
CA THR A 104 16.61 -9.02 9.94
C THR A 104 15.70 -10.13 10.45
N ASP A 105 15.50 -10.22 11.77
CA ASP A 105 14.60 -11.21 12.37
C ASP A 105 13.15 -11.05 11.91
N GLU A 106 12.66 -9.81 11.79
CA GLU A 106 11.29 -9.53 11.29
C GLU A 106 11.14 -9.82 9.80
N VAL A 107 12.13 -9.48 8.98
CA VAL A 107 12.13 -9.83 7.55
C VAL A 107 12.06 -11.34 7.36
N GLU A 108 12.83 -12.10 8.13
CA GLU A 108 12.79 -13.57 8.06
C GLU A 108 11.43 -14.13 8.48
N LYS A 109 10.80 -13.59 9.51
CA LYS A 109 9.43 -13.97 9.90
C LYS A 109 8.43 -13.68 8.78
N ILE A 110 8.56 -12.51 8.12
CA ILE A 110 7.68 -12.15 7.00
C ILE A 110 7.88 -13.13 5.84
N LYS A 111 9.13 -13.46 5.49
CA LYS A 111 9.45 -14.47 4.46
C LYS A 111 8.77 -15.81 4.76
N ASN A 112 8.93 -16.30 5.99
CA ASN A 112 8.31 -17.55 6.41
C ASN A 112 6.78 -17.50 6.30
N MET A 113 6.14 -16.39 6.70
CA MET A 113 4.69 -16.23 6.58
C MET A 113 4.23 -16.18 5.11
N VAL A 114 5.00 -15.54 4.23
CA VAL A 114 4.73 -15.51 2.78
C VAL A 114 4.78 -16.90 2.20
N ASP A 115 5.81 -17.67 2.54
CA ASP A 115 5.99 -19.05 2.06
C ASP A 115 4.90 -19.98 2.60
N GLU A 116 4.60 -19.92 3.90
CA GLU A 116 3.55 -20.73 4.54
C GLU A 116 2.16 -20.51 3.93
N MET A 117 1.84 -19.28 3.51
CA MET A 117 0.56 -18.91 2.93
C MET A 117 0.53 -19.04 1.41
N ASP A 118 1.65 -19.27 0.74
CA ASP A 118 1.82 -19.04 -0.70
C ASP A 118 1.29 -17.65 -1.11
N ALA A 119 1.66 -16.63 -0.33
CA ALA A 119 1.09 -15.30 -0.48
C ALA A 119 1.41 -14.70 -1.85
N LYS A 120 0.38 -14.18 -2.53
CA LYS A 120 0.51 -13.49 -3.82
C LYS A 120 0.54 -11.97 -3.64
N ARG A 121 -0.12 -11.50 -2.58
CA ARG A 121 -0.24 -10.08 -2.26
C ARG A 121 0.37 -9.77 -0.91
N LEU A 122 1.12 -8.67 -0.86
CA LEU A 122 1.73 -8.19 0.38
C LEU A 122 1.38 -6.71 0.59
N VAL A 123 1.14 -6.32 1.82
CA VAL A 123 0.99 -4.92 2.22
C VAL A 123 1.97 -4.60 3.33
N ILE A 124 2.60 -3.42 3.26
CA ILE A 124 3.40 -2.80 4.33
C ILE A 124 2.76 -1.45 4.69
N ASP A 125 2.12 -1.38 5.84
CA ASP A 125 1.44 -0.17 6.33
C ASP A 125 1.99 0.25 7.71
N SER A 126 2.90 1.25 7.81
CA SER A 126 3.41 2.11 6.76
C SER A 126 4.95 2.14 6.73
N THR A 127 5.54 2.44 5.59
CA THR A 127 6.98 2.72 5.47
C THR A 127 7.39 3.94 6.27
N THR A 128 6.46 4.87 6.53
CA THR A 128 6.69 6.03 7.38
C THR A 128 6.97 5.63 8.82
N ALA A 129 6.16 4.74 9.41
CA ALA A 129 6.38 4.22 10.76
C ALA A 129 7.72 3.47 10.84
N PHE A 130 8.01 2.64 9.83
CA PHE A 130 9.29 1.95 9.71
C PHE A 130 10.49 2.91 9.73
N GLY A 131 10.42 4.00 8.93
CA GLY A 131 11.48 5.01 8.89
C GLY A 131 11.69 5.74 10.23
N MET A 132 10.62 5.99 10.98
CA MET A 132 10.73 6.67 12.28
C MET A 132 11.53 5.86 13.32
N TRP A 133 11.57 4.55 13.23
CA TRP A 133 12.34 3.71 14.15
C TRP A 133 13.86 3.78 13.93
N MET A 134 14.32 4.33 12.81
CA MET A 134 15.76 4.32 12.45
C MET A 134 16.56 5.50 13.01
N GLY A 135 15.92 6.59 13.40
CA GLY A 135 16.52 7.69 14.15
C GLY A 135 17.46 8.62 13.35
N SER A 136 17.85 8.30 12.12
CA SER A 136 18.62 9.20 11.26
C SER A 136 18.33 9.00 9.78
N GLU A 137 18.45 10.06 8.96
CA GLU A 137 18.16 10.03 7.53
C GLU A 137 19.00 8.98 6.77
N ALA A 138 20.28 8.85 7.09
CA ALA A 138 21.15 7.86 6.47
C ALA A 138 20.69 6.43 6.76
N LYS A 139 20.27 6.15 8.00
CA LYS A 139 19.74 4.84 8.38
C LYS A 139 18.39 4.57 7.72
N ILE A 140 17.53 5.59 7.62
CA ILE A 140 16.24 5.49 6.94
C ILE A 140 16.45 5.10 5.47
N ARG A 141 17.33 5.80 4.76
CA ARG A 141 17.68 5.46 3.38
C ARG A 141 18.17 4.02 3.25
N TYR A 142 19.14 3.65 4.05
CA TYR A 142 19.70 2.29 4.04
C TYR A 142 18.63 1.23 4.30
N GLY A 143 17.82 1.40 5.35
CA GLY A 143 16.79 0.45 5.73
C GLY A 143 15.68 0.31 4.69
N LEU A 144 15.25 1.42 4.06
CA LEU A 144 14.26 1.37 2.99
C LEU A 144 14.80 0.71 1.72
N PHE A 145 16.07 0.95 1.35
CA PHE A 145 16.71 0.23 0.25
C PHE A 145 16.78 -1.27 0.54
N LYS A 146 17.22 -1.63 1.75
CA LYS A 146 17.30 -3.03 2.16
C LYS A 146 15.92 -3.70 2.16
N LEU A 147 14.89 -3.02 2.67
CA LEU A 147 13.52 -3.51 2.61
C LEU A 147 13.08 -3.77 1.16
N ALA A 148 13.39 -2.85 0.23
CA ALA A 148 13.02 -3.02 -1.17
C ALA A 148 13.74 -4.21 -1.83
N GLU A 149 15.00 -4.49 -1.48
CA GLU A 149 15.72 -5.67 -1.94
C GLU A 149 15.04 -6.96 -1.44
N GLU A 150 14.74 -7.03 -0.14
CA GLU A 150 14.08 -8.18 0.47
C GLU A 150 12.68 -8.44 -0.14
N LEU A 151 11.90 -7.37 -0.38
CA LEU A 151 10.58 -7.48 -0.98
C LEU A 151 10.61 -8.05 -2.41
N LYS A 152 11.66 -7.77 -3.19
CA LYS A 152 11.83 -8.33 -4.55
C LYS A 152 12.05 -9.84 -4.53
N GLU A 153 12.69 -10.36 -3.49
CA GLU A 153 12.92 -11.80 -3.35
C GLU A 153 11.63 -12.56 -3.04
N LEU A 154 10.65 -11.91 -2.38
CA LEU A 154 9.37 -12.54 -2.00
C LEU A 154 8.45 -12.86 -3.19
N LYS A 155 8.70 -12.27 -4.37
CA LYS A 155 7.86 -12.42 -5.58
C LYS A 155 6.39 -12.04 -5.39
N CYS A 156 6.01 -11.49 -4.25
CA CYS A 156 4.67 -10.95 -4.00
C CYS A 156 4.50 -9.62 -4.72
N THR A 157 3.30 -9.36 -5.21
CA THR A 157 2.96 -8.00 -5.65
C THR A 157 2.63 -7.18 -4.41
N THR A 158 3.47 -6.18 -4.13
CA THR A 158 3.50 -5.48 -2.85
C THR A 158 2.93 -4.08 -2.95
N VAL A 159 2.02 -3.73 -2.04
CA VAL A 159 1.58 -2.35 -1.80
C VAL A 159 2.21 -1.85 -0.52
N MET A 160 2.92 -0.72 -0.61
CA MET A 160 3.48 0.00 0.53
C MET A 160 2.71 1.29 0.73
N THR A 161 2.37 1.66 1.94
CA THR A 161 1.80 2.98 2.22
C THR A 161 2.85 3.93 2.78
N ALA A 162 2.74 5.21 2.44
CA ALA A 162 3.56 6.27 3.03
C ALA A 162 2.74 7.54 3.28
N GLU A 163 3.07 8.23 4.37
CA GLU A 163 2.53 9.55 4.64
C GLU A 163 3.27 10.63 3.85
N THR A 164 2.55 11.67 3.49
CA THR A 164 3.11 12.91 2.94
C THR A 164 2.78 14.08 3.85
N LEU A 165 3.62 15.12 3.81
CA LEU A 165 3.38 16.37 4.55
C LEU A 165 2.39 17.31 3.83
N GLY A 166 1.63 16.78 2.87
CA GLY A 166 0.59 17.53 2.17
C GLY A 166 1.10 18.45 1.05
N LYS A 167 2.39 18.46 0.74
CA LYS A 167 2.91 19.18 -0.42
C LYS A 167 2.65 18.39 -1.70
N ARG A 168 2.27 19.09 -2.75
CA ARG A 168 1.88 18.57 -4.05
C ARG A 168 2.89 17.63 -4.70
N ASP A 169 4.16 17.99 -4.63
CA ASP A 169 5.27 17.30 -5.27
C ASP A 169 6.02 16.37 -4.32
N GLN A 170 5.48 16.16 -3.13
CA GLN A 170 6.05 15.25 -2.15
C GLN A 170 5.23 13.97 -2.12
N PHE A 171 5.85 12.88 -2.56
CA PHE A 171 5.20 11.56 -2.67
C PHE A 171 5.55 10.63 -1.51
N SER A 172 6.44 11.04 -0.61
CA SER A 172 6.77 10.30 0.61
C SER A 172 7.36 11.22 1.66
N ARG A 173 7.40 10.76 2.91
CA ARG A 173 7.90 11.57 4.01
C ARG A 173 9.42 11.77 3.94
N PHE A 174 10.15 10.75 3.51
CA PHE A 174 11.61 10.75 3.53
C PHE A 174 12.24 11.01 2.16
N GLY A 175 11.46 11.09 1.09
CA GLY A 175 11.94 11.35 -0.27
C GLY A 175 12.79 10.19 -0.83
N VAL A 176 12.57 8.96 -0.35
CA VAL A 176 13.30 7.76 -0.77
C VAL A 176 12.37 6.71 -1.34
N GLU A 177 11.20 6.56 -0.75
CA GLU A 177 10.24 5.50 -1.02
C GLU A 177 9.81 5.49 -2.49
N GLU A 178 9.63 6.67 -3.10
CA GLU A 178 9.27 6.78 -4.51
C GLU A 178 10.35 6.32 -5.48
N PHE A 179 11.61 6.28 -5.05
CA PHE A 179 12.71 5.82 -5.90
C PHE A 179 12.85 4.31 -5.87
N ILE A 180 12.56 3.67 -4.74
CA ILE A 180 12.64 2.22 -4.57
C ILE A 180 11.43 1.49 -5.13
N ALA A 181 10.25 2.12 -5.14
CA ALA A 181 9.02 1.55 -5.67
C ALA A 181 9.03 1.48 -7.21
N ASP A 182 8.38 0.46 -7.78
CA ASP A 182 8.16 0.32 -9.23
C ASP A 182 7.00 1.19 -9.70
N GLY A 183 5.97 1.35 -8.87
CA GLY A 183 4.86 2.26 -9.10
C GLY A 183 4.66 3.24 -7.94
N VAL A 184 4.08 4.41 -8.24
CA VAL A 184 3.71 5.42 -7.25
C VAL A 184 2.31 5.92 -7.57
N ILE A 185 1.41 5.76 -6.62
CA ILE A 185 0.03 6.26 -6.65
C ILE A 185 -0.12 7.28 -5.53
N ALA A 186 -0.46 8.50 -5.89
CA ALA A 186 -0.69 9.58 -4.94
C ALA A 186 -2.19 9.78 -4.69
N LEU A 187 -2.58 9.81 -3.42
CA LEU A 187 -3.93 10.07 -2.96
C LEU A 187 -4.00 11.47 -2.35
N TYR A 188 -4.96 12.26 -2.79
CA TYR A 188 -5.20 13.62 -2.30
C TYR A 188 -6.58 13.72 -1.66
N PHE A 189 -6.69 14.51 -0.60
CA PHE A 189 -7.96 14.87 0.00
C PHE A 189 -8.04 16.38 0.18
N MET A 190 -8.92 16.97 -0.56
CA MET A 190 -9.26 18.39 -0.46
C MET A 190 -10.77 18.48 -0.33
N PRO A 191 -11.25 18.62 0.91
CA PRO A 191 -12.67 18.57 1.19
C PRO A 191 -13.49 19.47 0.25
N PRO A 192 -14.59 18.94 -0.33
CA PRO A 192 -15.10 17.58 -0.12
C PRO A 192 -14.53 16.52 -1.07
N GLN A 193 -13.60 16.85 -1.95
CA GLN A 193 -13.12 15.99 -3.04
C GLN A 193 -11.90 15.15 -2.66
N ARG A 194 -11.86 13.93 -3.20
CA ARG A 194 -10.68 13.06 -3.19
C ARG A 194 -10.21 12.80 -4.61
N ALA A 195 -8.90 12.74 -4.80
CA ALA A 195 -8.29 12.53 -6.10
C ALA A 195 -7.13 11.52 -6.04
N LEU A 196 -6.98 10.76 -7.10
CA LEU A 196 -5.90 9.79 -7.29
C LEU A 196 -5.08 10.18 -8.52
N PHE A 197 -3.78 10.06 -8.43
CA PHE A 197 -2.84 10.29 -9.50
C PHE A 197 -1.82 9.16 -9.59
N VAL A 198 -1.68 8.54 -10.76
CA VAL A 198 -0.63 7.56 -11.02
C VAL A 198 0.63 8.31 -11.46
N ARG A 199 1.53 8.55 -10.52
CA ARG A 199 2.77 9.32 -10.78
C ARG A 199 3.81 8.55 -11.59
N LYS A 200 3.86 7.22 -11.37
CA LYS A 200 4.86 6.34 -11.94
C LYS A 200 4.33 4.91 -11.98
N MET A 201 4.61 4.19 -13.05
CA MET A 201 4.35 2.76 -13.14
C MET A 201 5.32 2.14 -14.14
N ARG A 202 6.42 1.54 -13.65
CA ARG A 202 7.45 0.92 -14.49
C ARG A 202 6.84 -0.21 -15.32
N GLY A 203 7.25 -0.29 -16.58
CA GLY A 203 6.78 -1.33 -17.50
C GLY A 203 5.28 -1.25 -17.86
N THR A 204 4.61 -0.14 -17.53
CA THR A 204 3.18 0.06 -17.78
C THR A 204 2.93 1.45 -18.35
N LYS A 205 2.21 1.52 -19.48
CA LYS A 205 1.62 2.78 -19.93
C LYS A 205 0.43 3.08 -19.03
N HIS A 206 0.54 4.09 -18.19
CA HIS A 206 -0.51 4.51 -17.29
C HIS A 206 -1.13 5.84 -17.72
N ASP A 207 -2.33 6.12 -17.24
CA ASP A 207 -2.95 7.43 -17.39
C ASP A 207 -2.18 8.47 -16.56
N GLN A 208 -1.99 9.66 -17.12
CA GLN A 208 -1.24 10.77 -16.50
C GLN A 208 -2.14 11.88 -15.95
N LYS A 209 -3.45 11.62 -15.93
CA LYS A 209 -4.44 12.56 -15.42
C LYS A 209 -4.72 12.31 -13.94
N ILE A 210 -5.38 13.26 -13.32
CA ILE A 210 -5.87 13.13 -11.95
C ILE A 210 -7.33 12.73 -12.02
N HIS A 211 -7.66 11.64 -11.35
CA HIS A 211 -9.00 11.09 -11.35
C HIS A 211 -9.65 11.24 -9.97
N PRO A 212 -10.93 11.63 -9.90
CA PRO A 212 -11.66 11.60 -8.65
C PRO A 212 -11.87 10.16 -8.18
N TYR A 213 -11.94 9.99 -6.87
CA TYR A 213 -12.39 8.74 -6.26
C TYR A 213 -13.30 9.01 -5.06
N ILE A 214 -14.12 8.06 -4.75
CA ILE A 214 -14.98 8.04 -3.56
C ILE A 214 -14.59 6.91 -2.63
N ILE A 215 -14.96 7.05 -1.36
CA ILE A 215 -14.90 5.98 -0.37
C ILE A 215 -16.34 5.69 0.04
N GLY A 216 -16.86 4.57 -0.43
CA GLY A 216 -18.21 4.11 -0.17
C GLY A 216 -18.23 2.84 0.69
N GLU A 217 -19.39 2.19 0.81
CA GLU A 217 -19.57 0.96 1.59
C GLU A 217 -18.73 -0.23 1.11
N LYS A 218 -18.26 -0.19 -0.15
CA LYS A 218 -17.41 -1.23 -0.74
C LYS A 218 -15.93 -0.85 -0.76
N GLY A 219 -15.57 0.29 -0.17
CA GLY A 219 -14.22 0.83 -0.19
C GLY A 219 -14.03 1.94 -1.21
N ILE A 220 -12.83 2.03 -1.77
CA ILE A 220 -12.45 3.01 -2.78
C ILE A 220 -12.97 2.59 -4.15
N GLU A 221 -13.55 3.56 -4.86
CA GLU A 221 -13.91 3.46 -6.27
C GLU A 221 -13.37 4.66 -7.02
N VAL A 222 -12.54 4.43 -8.02
CA VAL A 222 -11.94 5.45 -8.88
C VAL A 222 -12.84 5.70 -10.09
N MET A 223 -12.97 6.94 -10.53
CA MET A 223 -13.74 7.34 -11.70
C MET A 223 -12.81 7.59 -12.90
N PRO A 224 -12.44 6.56 -13.67
CA PRO A 224 -11.38 6.64 -14.66
C PRO A 224 -11.72 7.53 -15.86
N LYS A 225 -13.00 7.80 -16.08
CA LYS A 225 -13.49 8.66 -17.19
C LYS A 225 -13.60 10.13 -16.80
N GLU A 226 -13.47 10.44 -15.51
CA GLU A 226 -13.52 11.81 -15.01
C GLU A 226 -12.10 12.32 -14.76
N GLU A 227 -11.91 13.63 -14.89
CA GLU A 227 -10.63 14.29 -14.69
C GLU A 227 -10.79 15.50 -13.77
N ILE A 228 -9.83 15.67 -12.87
CA ILE A 228 -9.71 16.87 -12.04
C ILE A 228 -8.52 17.68 -12.52
N LEU A 229 -8.75 18.94 -12.90
CA LEU A 229 -7.67 19.85 -13.29
C LEU A 229 -6.87 20.27 -12.05
N TRP A 230 -5.54 20.27 -12.16
CA TRP A 230 -4.62 20.66 -11.08
C TRP A 230 -4.94 22.04 -10.47
N GLU A 231 -5.41 22.96 -11.27
CA GLU A 231 -5.75 24.31 -10.84
C GLU A 231 -6.94 24.33 -9.87
N SER A 232 -7.89 23.38 -10.01
CA SER A 232 -9.02 23.22 -9.10
C SER A 232 -8.63 22.66 -7.73
N LEU A 233 -7.45 22.05 -7.64
CA LEU A 233 -6.87 21.51 -6.42
C LEU A 233 -6.14 22.60 -5.56
N ASN A 234 -6.14 23.87 -5.99
CA ASN A 234 -5.45 24.99 -5.34
C ASN A 234 -6.37 26.03 -4.72
N ARG A 235 -7.69 25.80 -4.67
CA ARG A 235 -8.65 26.74 -4.10
C ARG A 235 -9.07 26.42 -2.68
#